data_651d06fce0f22c724e123d8dffd50c8b
#
_entry.id   651d06fce0f22c724e123d8dffd50c8b
#
_cell.length_a   1.000
_cell.length_b   1.000
_cell.length_c   1.000
_cell.angle_alpha   90.00
_cell.angle_beta   90.00
_cell.angle_gamma   90.00
#
_symmetry.space_group_name_H-M   'P 1'
#
loop_
_entity.id
_entity.type
_entity.pdbx_description
1 polymer ?
#
loop_
_entity_poly.entity_id
_entity_poly.type
_entity_poly.pdbx_seq_one_letter_code
_entity_poly.pdbx_strand_id
1 'polypeptide(L)' 'KVSVALAANPNLTARELVPHVYKDVDKKLYGWAERSLLAHLLKLEDDGAAKCAAERWVKA' A
#
# COMPACT_ATOMS: atom_id res chain seq x y z
N LYS A 1 -9.92 3.07 -1.29
CA LYS A 1 -8.79 3.68 -1.98
C LYS A 1 -7.58 2.76 -1.99
N VAL A 2 -7.09 2.38 -0.82
CA VAL A 2 -5.98 1.44 -0.73
C VAL A 2 -6.42 0.05 -1.20
N SER A 3 -7.62 -0.38 -0.83
CA SER A 3 -8.14 -1.68 -1.24
C SER A 3 -8.28 -1.79 -2.76
N VAL A 4 -8.72 -0.71 -3.41
CA VAL A 4 -8.84 -0.69 -4.87
C VAL A 4 -7.46 -0.78 -5.51
N ALA A 5 -6.48 -0.06 -4.97
CA ALA A 5 -5.12 -0.08 -5.49
C ALA A 5 -4.50 -1.48 -5.32
N LEU A 6 -4.75 -2.14 -4.19
CA LEU A 6 -4.26 -3.51 -3.97
C LEU A 6 -4.86 -4.50 -4.95
N ALA A 7 -6.17 -4.39 -5.20
CA ALA A 7 -6.85 -5.29 -6.12
C ALA A 7 -6.33 -5.13 -7.55
N ALA A 8 -6.03 -3.90 -7.95
CA ALA A 8 -5.54 -3.61 -9.29
C ALA A 8 -4.04 -3.88 -9.44
N ASN A 9 -3.28 -3.86 -8.35
CA ASN A 9 -1.82 -3.96 -8.38
C ASN A 9 -1.33 -4.94 -7.31
N PRO A 10 -1.54 -6.24 -7.51
CA PRO A 10 -1.11 -7.24 -6.52
C PRO A 10 0.40 -7.43 -6.51
N ASN A 11 0.91 -7.92 -5.39
CA ASN A 11 2.32 -8.29 -5.22
C ASN A 11 3.29 -7.10 -5.31
N LEU A 12 2.86 -5.92 -4.84
CA LEU A 12 3.74 -4.76 -4.77
C LEU A 12 4.15 -4.49 -3.33
N THR A 13 5.35 -3.92 -3.17
CA THR A 13 5.76 -3.42 -1.86
C THR A 13 4.99 -2.14 -1.54
N ALA A 14 5.02 -1.71 -0.27
CA ALA A 14 4.38 -0.45 0.10
C ALA A 14 4.93 0.71 -0.73
N ARG A 15 6.24 0.74 -0.95
CA ARG A 15 6.86 1.79 -1.75
C ARG A 15 6.35 1.80 -3.18
N GLU A 16 6.22 0.61 -3.77
CA GLU A 16 5.72 0.49 -5.14
C GLU A 16 4.25 0.87 -5.25
N LEU A 17 3.49 0.71 -4.17
CA LEU A 17 2.07 1.08 -4.15
C LEU A 17 1.85 2.58 -4.03
N VAL A 18 2.82 3.34 -3.50
CA VAL A 18 2.65 4.77 -3.26
C VAL A 18 2.11 5.52 -4.48
N PRO A 19 2.70 5.39 -5.69
CA PRO A 19 2.20 6.14 -6.84
C PRO A 19 0.80 5.71 -7.28
N HIS A 20 0.35 4.52 -6.90
CA HIS A 20 -1.00 4.05 -7.23
C HIS A 20 -2.05 4.56 -6.25
N VAL A 21 -1.65 4.89 -5.04
CA VAL A 21 -2.55 5.37 -3.99
C VAL A 21 -2.50 6.90 -3.88
N TYR A 22 -1.30 7.46 -3.93
CA TYR A 22 -1.07 8.90 -3.77
C TYR A 22 -0.55 9.47 -5.10
N LYS A 23 -1.43 9.59 -6.07
CA LYS A 23 -1.05 9.96 -7.44
C LYS A 23 -0.48 11.36 -7.57
N ASP A 24 -0.90 12.28 -6.69
CA ASP A 24 -0.50 13.68 -6.77
C ASP A 24 0.60 14.05 -5.76
N VAL A 25 1.23 13.06 -5.15
CA VAL A 25 2.26 13.31 -4.15
C VAL A 25 3.61 13.53 -4.84
N ASP A 26 4.30 14.61 -4.46
CA ASP A 26 5.66 14.88 -4.92
C ASP A 26 6.59 13.76 -4.44
N LYS A 27 7.55 13.38 -5.29
CA LYS A 27 8.51 12.34 -4.95
C LYS A 27 9.27 12.59 -3.66
N LYS A 28 9.44 13.86 -3.29
CA LYS A 28 10.07 14.24 -2.02
C LYS A 28 9.28 13.74 -0.82
N LEU A 29 7.99 13.53 -0.98
CA LEU A 29 7.10 13.09 0.09
C LEU A 29 6.85 11.58 0.07
N TYR A 30 7.48 10.85 -0.83
CA TYR A 30 7.26 9.41 -0.95
C TYR A 30 7.64 8.66 0.33
N GLY A 31 8.66 9.09 1.04
CA GLY A 31 9.02 8.47 2.32
C GLY A 31 7.89 8.60 3.34
N TRP A 32 7.31 9.79 3.46
CA TRP A 32 6.16 10.04 4.33
C TRP A 32 4.93 9.26 3.85
N ALA A 33 4.69 9.29 2.53
CA ALA A 33 3.54 8.60 1.95
C ALA A 33 3.64 7.09 2.14
N GLU A 34 4.84 6.54 2.00
CA GLU A 34 5.08 5.12 2.24
C GLU A 34 4.74 4.73 3.68
N ARG A 35 5.17 5.54 4.63
CA ARG A 35 4.89 5.29 6.04
C ARG A 35 3.39 5.34 6.34
N SER A 36 2.71 6.33 5.78
CA SER A 36 1.26 6.47 5.93
C SER A 36 0.54 5.29 5.30
N LEU A 37 0.95 4.90 4.10
CA LEU A 37 0.37 3.77 3.39
C LEU A 37 0.62 2.47 4.15
N LEU A 38 1.81 2.28 4.69
CA LEU A 38 2.14 1.08 5.45
C LEU A 38 1.24 0.95 6.67
N ALA A 39 0.95 2.05 7.35
CA ALA A 39 0.04 2.03 8.48
C ALA A 39 -1.36 1.55 8.07
N HIS A 40 -1.85 2.01 6.91
CA HIS A 40 -3.13 1.54 6.38
C HIS A 40 -3.08 0.06 6.00
N LEU A 41 -1.99 -0.38 5.39
CA LEU A 41 -1.84 -1.78 4.99
C LEU A 41 -1.81 -2.70 6.20
N LEU A 42 -1.11 -2.30 7.26
CA LEU A 42 -1.07 -3.08 8.49
C LEU A 42 -2.45 -3.17 9.13
N LYS A 43 -3.22 -2.09 9.07
CA LYS A 43 -4.59 -2.10 9.57
C LYS A 43 -5.46 -3.05 8.75
N LEU A 44 -5.33 -3.02 7.43
CA LEU A 44 -6.07 -3.92 6.56
C LEU A 44 -5.69 -5.38 6.80
N GLU A 45 -4.40 -5.64 7.05
CA GLU A 45 -3.94 -7.00 7.37
C GLU A 45 -4.57 -7.46 8.68
N ASP A 46 -4.59 -6.61 9.69
CA ASP A 46 -5.20 -6.92 10.98
C ASP A 46 -6.68 -7.21 10.84
N ASP A 47 -7.37 -6.52 9.94
CA ASP A 47 -8.79 -6.72 9.67
C ASP A 47 -9.05 -7.90 8.73
N GLY A 48 -8.02 -8.57 8.23
CA GLY A 48 -8.17 -9.69 7.31
C GLY A 48 -8.44 -9.28 5.87
N ALA A 49 -8.30 -7.99 5.54
CA ALA A 49 -8.58 -7.48 4.21
C ALA A 49 -7.35 -7.42 3.30
N ALA A 50 -6.16 -7.64 3.84
CA ALA A 50 -4.93 -7.66 3.08
C ALA A 50 -3.97 -8.69 3.64
N LYS A 51 -3.03 -9.15 2.82
CA LYS A 51 -1.98 -10.08 3.23
C LYS A 51 -0.63 -9.56 2.78
N CYS A 52 0.37 -9.83 3.58
CA CYS A 52 1.75 -9.45 3.27
C CYS A 52 2.62 -10.71 3.27
N ALA A 53 3.38 -10.88 2.21
CA ALA A 53 4.37 -11.95 2.11
C ALA A 53 5.62 -11.39 1.44
N ALA A 54 6.79 -11.56 2.08
CA ALA A 54 8.06 -11.04 1.57
C ALA A 54 7.97 -9.54 1.25
N GLU A 55 7.33 -8.78 2.12
CA GLU A 55 7.14 -7.33 2.01
C GLU A 55 6.21 -6.90 0.87
N ARG A 56 5.59 -7.84 0.18
CA ARG A 56 4.65 -7.55 -0.90
C ARG A 56 3.22 -7.75 -0.41
N TRP A 57 2.34 -6.89 -0.87
CA TRP A 57 0.97 -6.83 -0.38
C TRP A 57 -0.03 -7.29 -1.43
N VAL A 58 -1.04 -8.00 -1.00
CA VAL A 58 -2.15 -8.42 -1.86
C VAL A 58 -3.45 -8.27 -1.08
N LYS A 59 -4.55 -8.14 -1.82
CA LYS A 59 -5.86 -8.12 -1.22
C LYS A 59 -6.21 -9.54 -0.76
N ALA A 60 -6.68 -9.64 0.45
CA ALA A 60 -7.09 -10.95 1.01
C ALA A 60 -8.44 -11.38 0.47
#